data_e879f988279610ac2abe996505494f7a
#
_entry.id   e879f988279610ac2abe996505494f7a
#
_cell.length_a   1.000
_cell.length_b   1.000
_cell.length_c   1.000
_cell.angle_alpha   90.00
_cell.angle_beta   90.00
_cell.angle_gamma   90.00
#
_symmetry.space_group_name_H-M   'P 1'
#
loop_
_entity.id
_entity.type
_entity.pdbx_description
1 polymer ?
#
loop_
_entity_poly.entity_id
_entity_poly.type
_entity_poly.pdbx_seq_one_letter_code
_entity_poly.pdbx_strand_id
1 'polypeptide(L)'
;MTDENETLMIESSTLADWMSAGDVCLYDVREEHESAKSRIPGSILLPLSVFDPRQVALTTKKKLVFHCRSGVRCGQAAEIMRSFGYEGSIYRLTGGILAWSQSGGEIEPRNK
;
A
#
# COMPACT_ATOMS: atom_id res chain seq x y z
N MET A 1 -14.51 -16.15 -14.63
CA MET A 1 -14.72 -15.60 -13.28
C MET A 1 -13.82 -14.39 -13.05
N THR A 2 -14.38 -13.37 -12.57
CA THR A 2 -13.64 -12.13 -12.38
C THR A 2 -12.87 -12.12 -11.07
N ASP A 3 -11.79 -11.34 -11.04
CA ASP A 3 -10.97 -11.17 -9.86
C ASP A 3 -11.16 -9.81 -9.24
N GLU A 4 -12.28 -9.16 -9.53
CA GLU A 4 -12.48 -7.77 -9.11
C GLU A 4 -12.46 -7.58 -7.61
N ASN A 5 -12.78 -8.63 -6.84
CA ASN A 5 -12.86 -8.52 -5.39
C ASN A 5 -11.71 -9.22 -4.68
N GLU A 6 -10.62 -9.46 -5.37
CA GLU A 6 -9.51 -10.17 -4.77
C GLU A 6 -8.56 -9.25 -4.05
N THR A 7 -7.94 -9.80 -3.00
CA THR A 7 -6.83 -9.19 -2.33
C THR A 7 -5.60 -10.00 -2.69
N LEU A 8 -4.69 -9.39 -3.42
CA LEU A 8 -3.58 -10.10 -4.03
C LEU A 8 -2.25 -9.58 -3.51
N MET A 9 -1.30 -10.50 -3.36
CA MET A 9 0.07 -10.12 -2.99
C MET A 9 0.85 -9.78 -4.24
N ILE A 10 1.67 -8.73 -4.18
CA ILE A 10 2.57 -8.40 -5.29
C ILE A 10 3.99 -8.24 -4.76
N GLU A 11 4.95 -8.53 -5.60
CA GLU A 11 6.35 -8.40 -5.27
C GLU A 11 6.84 -6.97 -5.48
N SER A 12 7.98 -6.64 -4.88
CA SER A 12 8.56 -5.30 -5.00
C SER A 12 8.80 -4.91 -6.44
N SER A 13 9.24 -5.85 -7.29
CA SER A 13 9.50 -5.54 -8.69
C SER A 13 8.22 -5.16 -9.43
N THR A 14 7.12 -5.82 -9.12
CA THR A 14 5.83 -5.48 -9.72
C THR A 14 5.40 -4.08 -9.32
N LEU A 15 5.55 -3.76 -8.03
CA LEU A 15 5.20 -2.43 -7.55
C LEU A 15 6.05 -1.37 -8.23
N ALA A 16 7.36 -1.64 -8.39
CA ALA A 16 8.25 -0.69 -9.04
C ALA A 16 7.81 -0.41 -10.48
N ASP A 17 7.42 -1.46 -11.19
CA ASP A 17 6.93 -1.29 -12.56
C ASP A 17 5.66 -0.44 -12.61
N TRP A 18 4.73 -0.71 -11.71
CA TRP A 18 3.48 0.04 -11.67
C TRP A 18 3.72 1.50 -11.30
N MET A 19 4.66 1.75 -10.39
CA MET A 19 4.99 3.12 -10.01
C MET A 19 5.62 3.88 -11.18
N SER A 20 6.52 3.22 -11.91
CA SER A 20 7.13 3.83 -13.09
C SER A 20 6.09 4.18 -14.13
N ALA A 21 5.05 3.38 -14.25
CA ALA A 21 3.98 3.63 -15.22
C ALA A 21 2.97 4.65 -14.72
N GLY A 22 3.08 5.08 -13.46
CA GLY A 22 2.11 6.00 -12.88
C GLY A 22 0.75 5.38 -12.67
N ASP A 23 0.70 4.07 -12.44
CA ASP A 23 -0.54 3.29 -12.42
C ASP A 23 -0.90 2.77 -11.04
N VAL A 24 -0.43 3.44 -9.99
CA VAL A 24 -0.64 2.94 -8.63
C VAL A 24 -1.01 4.07 -7.68
N CYS A 25 -1.91 3.73 -6.76
CA CYS A 25 -2.21 4.54 -5.60
C CYS A 25 -1.67 3.76 -4.41
N LEU A 26 -0.57 4.21 -3.83
CA LEU A 26 0.14 3.45 -2.80
C LEU A 26 -0.09 4.07 -1.43
N TYR A 27 -0.63 3.28 -0.51
CA TYR A 27 -0.89 3.73 0.85
C TYR A 27 0.03 3.02 1.82
N ASP A 28 0.63 3.80 2.71
CA ASP A 28 1.46 3.31 3.80
C ASP A 28 0.58 3.25 5.04
N VAL A 29 0.30 2.02 5.50
CA VAL A 29 -0.59 1.86 6.66
C VAL A 29 0.19 1.66 7.96
N ARG A 30 1.50 1.96 7.94
CA ARG A 30 2.29 2.00 9.16
C ARG A 30 1.92 3.26 9.94
N GLU A 31 2.47 3.36 11.15
CA GLU A 31 2.22 4.55 11.97
C GLU A 31 3.15 5.69 11.56
N GLU A 32 2.80 6.89 11.98
CA GLU A 32 3.50 8.09 11.53
C GLU A 32 4.98 8.06 11.88
N HIS A 33 5.32 7.56 13.08
CA HIS A 33 6.73 7.54 13.49
C HIS A 33 7.57 6.63 12.60
N GLU A 34 6.97 5.58 12.05
CA GLU A 34 7.67 4.70 11.13
C GLU A 34 7.89 5.40 9.79
N SER A 35 6.86 6.05 9.29
CA SER A 35 6.92 6.75 8.01
C SER A 35 7.88 7.91 8.07
N ALA A 36 8.01 8.55 9.23
CA ALA A 36 8.92 9.68 9.39
C ALA A 36 10.38 9.26 9.23
N LYS A 37 10.70 8.03 9.63
CA LYS A 37 12.07 7.53 9.50
C LYS A 37 12.41 7.16 8.07
N SER A 38 11.49 6.50 7.39
CA SER A 38 11.69 6.12 6.00
C SER A 38 10.37 5.74 5.38
N ARG A 39 10.22 6.06 4.10
CA ARG A 39 9.00 5.72 3.39
C ARG A 39 9.33 5.49 1.92
N ILE A 40 8.40 4.84 1.22
CA ILE A 40 8.51 4.70 -0.23
C ILE A 40 8.05 6.03 -0.83
N PRO A 41 8.86 6.66 -1.69
CA PRO A 41 8.47 7.93 -2.29
C PRO A 41 7.14 7.80 -3.02
N GLY A 42 6.27 8.79 -2.84
CA GLY A 42 4.97 8.78 -3.49
C GLY A 42 3.87 8.07 -2.72
N SER A 43 4.20 7.41 -1.61
CA SER A 43 3.19 6.76 -0.80
C SER A 43 2.41 7.79 0.03
N ILE A 44 1.16 7.46 0.29
CA ILE A 44 0.29 8.30 1.10
C ILE A 44 0.13 7.64 2.46
N LEU A 45 0.46 8.36 3.51
CA LEU A 45 0.36 7.80 4.86
C LEU A 45 -1.09 7.76 5.31
N LEU A 46 -1.54 6.57 5.71
CA LEU A 46 -2.88 6.39 6.26
C LEU A 46 -2.78 5.32 7.34
N PRO A 47 -2.35 5.71 8.56
CA PRO A 47 -2.03 4.72 9.59
C PRO A 47 -3.19 3.82 9.93
N LEU A 48 -2.88 2.55 10.15
CA LEU A 48 -3.90 1.56 10.47
C LEU A 48 -4.70 1.95 11.71
N SER A 49 -4.05 2.57 12.69
CA SER A 49 -4.70 2.94 13.94
C SER A 49 -5.84 3.94 13.75
N VAL A 50 -5.82 4.69 12.66
CA VAL A 50 -6.87 5.66 12.35
C VAL A 50 -7.42 5.45 10.95
N PHE A 51 -7.31 4.23 10.45
CA PHE A 51 -7.65 3.92 9.08
C PHE A 51 -9.14 4.18 8.83
N ASP A 52 -9.42 4.94 7.80
CA ASP A 52 -10.79 5.28 7.41
C ASP A 52 -10.90 5.02 5.91
N PRO A 53 -11.67 3.99 5.51
CA PRO A 53 -11.81 3.67 4.08
C PRO A 53 -12.27 4.84 3.23
N ARG A 54 -12.98 5.80 3.85
CA ARG A 54 -13.47 6.95 3.10
C ARG A 54 -12.35 7.87 2.63
N GLN A 55 -11.16 7.73 3.22
CA GLN A 55 -10.00 8.53 2.81
C GLN A 55 -9.23 7.90 1.67
N VAL A 56 -9.58 6.68 1.29
CA VAL A 56 -8.94 6.01 0.17
C VAL A 56 -9.58 6.51 -1.13
N ALA A 57 -8.73 6.79 -2.13
CA ALA A 57 -9.22 7.33 -3.40
C ALA A 57 -9.86 6.22 -4.22
N LEU A 58 -11.16 6.05 -4.07
CA LEU A 58 -11.88 4.95 -4.71
C LEU A 58 -12.30 5.24 -6.14
N THR A 59 -12.18 6.49 -6.55
CA THR A 59 -12.61 6.87 -7.91
C THR A 59 -11.50 6.78 -8.93
N THR A 60 -10.28 6.53 -8.50
CA THR A 60 -9.16 6.41 -9.41
C THR A 60 -9.21 5.08 -10.13
N LYS A 61 -8.70 5.05 -11.35
CA LYS A 61 -8.55 3.80 -12.08
C LYS A 61 -7.21 3.15 -11.81
N LYS A 62 -6.39 3.78 -10.98
CA LYS A 62 -5.08 3.23 -10.64
C LYS A 62 -5.24 2.06 -9.68
N LYS A 63 -4.21 1.23 -9.62
CA LYS A 63 -4.22 0.07 -8.75
C LYS A 63 -4.04 0.50 -7.30
N LEU A 64 -4.88 -0.05 -6.44
CA LEU A 64 -4.85 0.27 -5.02
C LEU A 64 -3.90 -0.68 -4.31
N VAL A 65 -2.83 -0.15 -3.74
CA VAL A 65 -1.81 -0.95 -3.09
C VAL A 65 -1.62 -0.46 -1.66
N PHE A 66 -1.61 -1.40 -0.72
CA PHE A 66 -1.27 -1.13 0.67
C PHE A 66 0.07 -1.75 1.00
N HIS A 67 0.89 -1.05 1.76
CA HIS A 67 2.11 -1.63 2.29
C HIS A 67 2.27 -1.28 3.76
N CYS A 68 3.04 -2.09 4.45
CA CYS A 68 3.41 -1.84 5.82
C CYS A 68 4.87 -2.25 6.00
N ARG A 69 5.28 -2.60 7.23
CA ARG A 69 6.67 -2.95 7.45
C ARG A 69 7.02 -4.32 6.86
N SER A 70 6.22 -5.32 7.17
CA SER A 70 6.54 -6.70 6.78
C SER A 70 5.41 -7.42 6.04
N GLY A 71 4.24 -6.82 5.95
CA GLY A 71 3.14 -7.41 5.17
C GLY A 71 1.91 -7.76 5.98
N VAL A 72 1.92 -7.59 7.30
CA VAL A 72 0.79 -8.01 8.13
C VAL A 72 -0.31 -6.96 8.20
N ARG A 73 0.06 -5.72 8.52
CA ARG A 73 -0.93 -4.66 8.74
C ARG A 73 -1.67 -4.30 7.46
N CYS A 74 -1.03 -4.45 6.30
CA CYS A 74 -1.72 -4.16 5.05
C CYS A 74 -2.87 -5.14 4.81
N GLY A 75 -2.77 -6.36 5.34
CA GLY A 75 -3.88 -7.29 5.30
C GLY A 75 -5.05 -6.84 6.14
N GLN A 76 -4.76 -6.25 7.30
CA GLN A 76 -5.81 -5.72 8.15
C GLN A 76 -6.50 -4.53 7.50
N ALA A 77 -5.74 -3.66 6.84
CA ALA A 77 -6.33 -2.55 6.11
C ALA A 77 -7.23 -3.04 4.99
N ALA A 78 -6.81 -4.09 4.28
CA ALA A 78 -7.62 -4.66 3.22
C ALA A 78 -8.93 -5.20 3.78
N GLU A 79 -8.90 -5.83 4.96
CA GLU A 79 -10.12 -6.34 5.56
C GLU A 79 -11.07 -5.21 5.95
N ILE A 80 -10.53 -4.11 6.43
CA ILE A 80 -11.36 -2.95 6.76
C ILE A 80 -12.04 -2.42 5.49
N MET A 81 -11.31 -2.38 4.38
CA MET A 81 -11.90 -1.96 3.11
C MET A 81 -13.05 -2.88 2.70
N ARG A 82 -12.86 -4.20 2.86
CA ARG A 82 -13.91 -5.16 2.52
C ARG A 82 -15.13 -4.98 3.40
N SER A 83 -14.92 -4.77 4.69
CA SER A 83 -16.04 -4.56 5.62
C SER A 83 -16.80 -3.28 5.29
N PHE A 84 -16.11 -2.28 4.76
CA PHE A 84 -16.74 -1.04 4.33
C PHE A 84 -17.58 -1.23 3.08
N GLY A 85 -17.34 -2.30 2.33
CA GLY A 85 -18.07 -2.57 1.11
C GLY A 85 -17.29 -2.36 -0.17
N TYR A 86 -15.99 -2.13 -0.07
CA TYR A 86 -15.17 -1.95 -1.27
C TYR A 86 -15.07 -3.27 -2.04
N GLU A 87 -15.37 -3.22 -3.32
CA GLU A 87 -15.42 -4.42 -4.16
C GLU A 87 -14.35 -4.49 -5.22
N GLY A 88 -13.45 -3.52 -5.27
CA GLY A 88 -12.36 -3.57 -6.24
C GLY A 88 -11.20 -4.43 -5.77
N SER A 89 -10.25 -4.65 -6.65
CA SER A 89 -9.04 -5.38 -6.29
C SER A 89 -8.18 -4.55 -5.35
N ILE A 90 -7.55 -5.23 -4.40
CA ILE A 90 -6.61 -4.62 -3.47
C ILE A 90 -5.32 -5.41 -3.57
N TYR A 91 -4.20 -4.70 -3.61
CA TYR A 91 -2.89 -5.33 -3.68
C TYR A 91 -2.11 -5.04 -2.41
N ARG A 92 -1.37 -6.04 -1.95
CA ARG A 92 -0.54 -5.94 -0.75
C ARG A 92 0.90 -6.22 -1.13
N LEU A 93 1.81 -5.37 -0.64
CA LEU A 93 3.24 -5.54 -0.96
C LEU A 93 3.83 -6.66 -0.12
N THR A 94 4.26 -7.72 -0.78
CA THR A 94 4.89 -8.87 -0.11
C THR A 94 6.15 -8.42 0.63
N GLY A 95 6.21 -8.74 1.91
CA GLY A 95 7.38 -8.39 2.72
C GLY A 95 7.48 -6.92 3.07
N GLY A 96 6.54 -6.10 2.61
CA GLY A 96 6.46 -4.69 2.98
C GLY A 96 7.67 -3.88 2.58
N ILE A 97 7.87 -2.77 3.30
CA ILE A 97 8.98 -1.88 2.98
C ILE A 97 10.34 -2.55 3.24
N LEU A 98 10.38 -3.56 4.12
CA LEU A 98 11.64 -4.28 4.35
C LEU A 98 12.10 -4.98 3.07
N ALA A 99 11.20 -5.73 2.43
CA ALA A 99 11.54 -6.40 1.18
C ALA A 99 11.81 -5.39 0.08
N TRP A 100 11.03 -4.32 0.03
CA TRP A 100 11.22 -3.25 -0.94
C TRP A 100 12.62 -2.68 -0.86
N SER A 101 13.07 -2.36 0.35
CA SER A 101 14.38 -1.78 0.56
C SER A 101 15.48 -2.78 0.22
N GLN A 102 15.30 -4.05 0.61
CA GLN A 102 16.30 -5.08 0.32
C GLN A 102 16.46 -5.34 -1.17
N SER A 103 15.42 -5.14 -1.94
CA SER A 103 15.48 -5.36 -3.38
C SER A 103 16.01 -4.15 -4.14
N GLY A 104 16.41 -3.11 -3.42
CA GLY A 104 16.94 -1.91 -4.04
C GLY A 104 15.91 -0.84 -4.33
N GLY A 105 14.69 -1.00 -3.82
CA GLY A 105 13.67 0.01 -3.99
C GLY A 105 14.04 1.30 -3.28
N GLU A 106 13.63 2.40 -3.87
CA GLU A 106 13.96 3.71 -3.34
C GLU A 106 13.18 4.00 -2.06
N ILE A 107 13.86 4.53 -1.06
CA ILE A 107 13.22 5.02 0.15
C ILE A 107 13.78 6.39 0.47
N GLU A 108 13.02 7.16 1.22
CA GLU A 108 13.44 8.49 1.63
C GLU A 108 12.99 8.73 3.05
N PRO A 109 13.71 9.55 3.81
CA PRO A 109 13.19 10.00 5.10
C PRO A 109 12.07 10.98 4.85
N ARG A 110 11.02 10.90 5.65
CA ARG A 110 9.91 11.80 5.49
C ARG A 110 10.22 13.18 6.04
N ASN A 111 10.95 13.22 7.14
CA ASN A 111 11.38 14.47 7.76
C ASN A 111 12.80 14.76 7.37
N LYS A 112 13.06 16.00 7.12
CA LYS A 112 14.41 16.45 6.83
C LYS A 112 15.00 17.09 8.02
#